data_880c0d26481b91d15cb622421d223678
#
_entry.id   880c0d26481b91d15cb622421d223678
#
_cell.length_a   1.000
_cell.length_b   1.000
_cell.length_c   1.000
_cell.angle_alpha   90.00
_cell.angle_beta   90.00
_cell.angle_gamma   90.00
#
_symmetry.space_group_name_H-M   'P 1'
#
loop_
_entity.id
_entity.type
_entity.pdbx_description
1 polymer ?
#
loop_
_entity_poly.entity_id
_entity_poly.type
_entity_poly.pdbx_seq_one_letter_code
_entity_poly.pdbx_strand_id
1 'polypeptide(L)'
;MPGQITYLDYNATAPLRPEVIRAMTDVLRCHGNASSLHGPGRQARSRIDAARRDVASLVGAKADEVIFTSGGTEANNLALRGVKAARVLVSAIEHDSVLRAAPADNAIIPVLPSGIVDLAAMDAMLGETDTPTLVSVMLANNETGIVQPVAQAANIAHAHGALLHCDVVQAAGKMAVDYTALGADLLTLSAHKFGGPQGIGALIVRNGLEVTSQMRGGGQERGHRGGTENIAAITGFAMASVLAGNALPALMVDMSALRDRLEDGVMSITPHAVFFGRDQQRLPNTSCFALPGVAAVIQVMNLDLAGIAVSAGAACSSGKVARSAVLSTMGVDEALAGAAIRVSLGWATKAADIETFLTAWAMIAGRVNLRQAG
;
A
#
# COMPACT_ATOMS: atom_id res chain seq x y z
N MET A 1 -25.27 4.66 21.83
CA MET A 1 -24.53 4.22 20.65
C MET A 1 -23.14 4.84 20.74
N PRO A 2 -22.03 4.13 20.55
CA PRO A 2 -20.76 4.81 20.38
C PRO A 2 -20.93 5.79 19.22
N GLY A 3 -20.47 7.04 19.37
CA GLY A 3 -20.55 8.08 18.34
C GLY A 3 -19.99 7.58 17.02
N GLN A 4 -20.49 8.07 15.90
CA GLN A 4 -20.00 7.71 14.58
C GLN A 4 -18.54 8.15 14.49
N ILE A 5 -17.62 7.19 14.29
CA ILE A 5 -16.18 7.46 14.15
C ILE A 5 -15.93 8.05 12.77
N THR A 6 -15.25 9.17 12.69
CA THR A 6 -14.69 9.74 11.46
C THR A 6 -13.40 8.99 11.12
N TYR A 7 -13.47 8.09 10.14
CA TYR A 7 -12.37 7.20 9.79
C TYR A 7 -11.48 7.81 8.69
N LEU A 8 -10.26 8.19 9.04
CA LEU A 8 -9.27 8.84 8.17
C LEU A 8 -7.92 8.09 8.17
N ASP A 9 -7.99 6.74 8.23
CA ASP A 9 -6.79 5.86 8.22
C ASP A 9 -6.87 4.78 7.15
N TYR A 10 -7.28 5.16 5.93
CA TYR A 10 -7.45 4.23 4.80
C TYR A 10 -6.15 3.58 4.32
N ASN A 11 -5.00 4.19 4.58
CA ASN A 11 -3.70 3.57 4.25
C ASN A 11 -3.35 2.41 5.20
N ALA A 12 -3.91 2.37 6.40
CA ALA A 12 -3.79 1.20 7.27
C ALA A 12 -4.71 0.07 6.78
N THR A 13 -5.99 0.34 6.62
CA THR A 13 -6.98 -0.57 6.00
C THR A 13 -8.18 0.24 5.53
N ALA A 14 -8.75 -0.11 4.38
CA ALA A 14 -10.00 0.50 3.94
C ALA A 14 -11.20 -0.28 4.47
N PRO A 15 -12.30 0.38 4.91
CA PRO A 15 -13.54 -0.31 5.23
C PRO A 15 -14.03 -1.16 4.06
N LEU A 16 -14.59 -2.33 4.37
CA LEU A 16 -15.18 -3.19 3.34
C LEU A 16 -16.32 -2.46 2.62
N ARG A 17 -16.35 -2.55 1.30
CA ARG A 17 -17.49 -2.04 0.51
C ARG A 17 -18.70 -2.95 0.70
N PRO A 18 -19.93 -2.41 0.81
CA PRO A 18 -21.13 -3.23 1.02
C PRO A 18 -21.33 -4.31 -0.06
N GLU A 19 -20.97 -4.03 -1.32
CA GLU A 19 -21.03 -4.97 -2.44
C GLU A 19 -20.07 -6.14 -2.24
N VAL A 20 -18.90 -5.90 -1.68
CA VAL A 20 -17.91 -6.93 -1.35
C VAL A 20 -18.46 -7.86 -0.28
N ILE A 21 -19.09 -7.31 0.77
CA ILE A 21 -19.71 -8.11 1.83
C ILE A 21 -20.78 -9.03 1.22
N ARG A 22 -21.66 -8.51 0.34
CA ARG A 22 -22.70 -9.31 -0.33
C ARG A 22 -22.08 -10.42 -1.16
N ALA A 23 -21.13 -10.11 -2.03
CA ALA A 23 -20.46 -11.09 -2.90
C ALA A 23 -19.79 -12.22 -2.11
N MET A 24 -19.11 -11.90 -1.01
CA MET A 24 -18.51 -12.87 -0.11
C MET A 24 -19.57 -13.75 0.58
N THR A 25 -20.65 -13.14 1.08
CA THR A 25 -21.73 -13.84 1.77
C THR A 25 -22.39 -14.86 0.84
N ASP A 26 -22.61 -14.52 -0.42
CA ASP A 26 -23.21 -15.43 -1.41
C ASP A 26 -22.30 -16.63 -1.70
N VAL A 27 -20.99 -16.43 -1.74
CA VAL A 27 -20.03 -17.53 -1.91
C VAL A 27 -19.94 -18.42 -0.66
N LEU A 28 -19.99 -17.84 0.54
CA LEU A 28 -19.95 -18.61 1.79
C LEU A 28 -21.16 -19.57 1.96
N ARG A 29 -22.28 -19.32 1.28
CA ARG A 29 -23.44 -20.22 1.22
C ARG A 29 -23.26 -21.39 0.25
N CYS A 30 -22.22 -21.35 -0.61
CA CYS A 30 -21.91 -22.38 -1.58
C CYS A 30 -20.86 -23.35 -1.01
N HIS A 31 -20.86 -24.58 -1.53
CA HIS A 31 -19.84 -25.58 -1.21
C HIS A 31 -19.14 -26.03 -2.49
N GLY A 32 -17.89 -26.39 -2.38
CA GLY A 32 -17.09 -26.90 -3.52
C GLY A 32 -15.60 -26.59 -3.34
N ASN A 33 -14.78 -27.57 -3.70
CA ASN A 33 -13.33 -27.39 -3.77
C ASN A 33 -12.94 -27.24 -5.27
N ALA A 34 -12.19 -26.20 -5.60
CA ALA A 34 -11.82 -25.90 -6.99
C ALA A 34 -10.95 -26.97 -7.65
N SER A 35 -10.38 -27.89 -6.88
CA SER A 35 -9.64 -29.06 -7.40
C SER A 35 -10.56 -30.26 -7.77
N SER A 36 -11.84 -30.23 -7.40
CA SER A 36 -12.79 -31.32 -7.63
C SER A 36 -13.41 -31.25 -9.04
N LEU A 37 -13.61 -32.42 -9.66
CA LEU A 37 -14.14 -32.53 -11.05
C LEU A 37 -15.68 -32.44 -11.12
N HIS A 38 -16.40 -32.58 -10.03
CA HIS A 38 -17.87 -32.52 -9.98
C HIS A 38 -18.40 -31.07 -10.12
N GLY A 39 -19.71 -30.92 -10.33
CA GLY A 39 -20.37 -29.63 -10.58
C GLY A 39 -19.98 -28.50 -9.62
N PRO A 40 -20.18 -28.66 -8.28
CA PRO A 40 -19.75 -27.65 -7.32
C PRO A 40 -18.26 -27.29 -7.39
N GLY A 41 -17.37 -28.25 -7.64
CA GLY A 41 -15.93 -27.98 -7.82
C GLY A 41 -15.64 -27.14 -9.06
N ARG A 42 -16.29 -27.46 -10.21
CA ARG A 42 -16.14 -26.64 -11.43
C ARG A 42 -16.68 -25.22 -11.25
N GLN A 43 -17.76 -25.05 -10.48
CA GLN A 43 -18.27 -23.71 -10.16
C GLN A 43 -17.28 -22.92 -9.29
N ALA A 44 -16.66 -23.56 -8.30
CA ALA A 44 -15.62 -22.97 -7.48
C ALA A 44 -14.43 -22.52 -8.34
N ARG A 45 -13.94 -23.38 -9.25
CA ARG A 45 -12.87 -23.06 -10.21
C ARG A 45 -13.25 -21.87 -11.09
N SER A 46 -14.44 -21.90 -11.68
CA SER A 46 -14.93 -20.80 -12.54
C SER A 46 -14.96 -19.44 -11.83
N ARG A 47 -15.32 -19.42 -10.53
CA ARG A 47 -15.28 -18.19 -9.73
C ARG A 47 -13.85 -17.69 -9.53
N ILE A 48 -12.90 -18.57 -9.23
CA ILE A 48 -11.48 -18.19 -9.11
C ILE A 48 -10.95 -17.64 -10.42
N ASP A 49 -11.27 -18.29 -11.53
CA ASP A 49 -10.80 -17.85 -12.86
C ASP A 49 -11.43 -16.51 -13.29
N ALA A 50 -12.69 -16.25 -12.93
CA ALA A 50 -13.32 -14.95 -13.12
C ALA A 50 -12.66 -13.87 -12.26
N ALA A 51 -12.48 -14.15 -10.97
CA ALA A 51 -11.83 -13.25 -10.04
C ALA A 51 -10.41 -12.88 -10.47
N ARG A 52 -9.68 -13.82 -11.04
CA ARG A 52 -8.33 -13.61 -11.55
C ARG A 52 -8.30 -12.61 -12.71
N ARG A 53 -9.28 -12.66 -13.62
CA ARG A 53 -9.45 -11.64 -14.68
C ARG A 53 -9.75 -10.26 -14.13
N ASP A 54 -10.63 -10.17 -13.14
CA ASP A 54 -11.04 -8.89 -12.55
C ASP A 54 -9.87 -8.22 -11.80
N VAL A 55 -9.08 -9.00 -11.05
CA VAL A 55 -7.88 -8.50 -10.36
C VAL A 55 -6.80 -8.08 -11.36
N ALA A 56 -6.57 -8.88 -12.41
CA ALA A 56 -5.62 -8.55 -13.47
C ALA A 56 -5.99 -7.22 -14.16
N SER A 57 -7.28 -7.03 -14.46
CA SER A 57 -7.80 -5.83 -15.14
C SER A 57 -7.53 -4.55 -14.35
N LEU A 58 -7.53 -4.60 -13.02
CA LEU A 58 -7.26 -3.42 -12.16
C LEU A 58 -5.89 -2.80 -12.43
N VAL A 59 -4.92 -3.60 -12.83
CA VAL A 59 -3.51 -3.20 -13.01
C VAL A 59 -3.00 -3.41 -14.44
N GLY A 60 -3.86 -3.71 -15.40
CA GLY A 60 -3.46 -3.93 -16.80
C GLY A 60 -2.63 -5.19 -17.03
N ALA A 61 -2.73 -6.18 -16.13
CA ALA A 61 -2.06 -7.48 -16.27
C ALA A 61 -2.94 -8.51 -16.96
N LYS A 62 -2.38 -9.70 -17.28
CA LYS A 62 -3.12 -10.85 -17.77
C LYS A 62 -3.53 -11.77 -16.63
N ALA A 63 -4.64 -12.49 -16.80
CA ALA A 63 -5.15 -13.39 -15.78
C ALA A 63 -4.19 -14.55 -15.42
N ASP A 64 -3.40 -15.00 -16.37
CA ASP A 64 -2.38 -16.05 -16.14
C ASP A 64 -1.14 -15.54 -15.40
N GLU A 65 -0.96 -14.24 -15.26
CA GLU A 65 0.11 -13.61 -14.47
C GLU A 65 -0.25 -13.46 -12.98
N VAL A 66 -1.53 -13.59 -12.61
CA VAL A 66 -1.99 -13.43 -11.22
C VAL A 66 -1.77 -14.70 -10.40
N ILE A 67 -1.18 -14.60 -9.23
CA ILE A 67 -1.07 -15.64 -8.20
C ILE A 67 -1.72 -15.11 -6.93
N PHE A 68 -2.78 -15.76 -6.45
CA PHE A 68 -3.42 -15.36 -5.19
C PHE A 68 -2.58 -15.77 -3.98
N THR A 69 -2.51 -14.87 -3.00
CA THR A 69 -1.78 -15.02 -1.74
C THR A 69 -2.67 -14.62 -0.57
N SER A 70 -2.23 -14.79 0.67
CA SER A 70 -2.99 -14.37 1.86
C SER A 70 -2.91 -12.85 2.13
N GLY A 71 -2.18 -12.09 1.32
CA GLY A 71 -2.03 -10.64 1.46
C GLY A 71 -0.74 -10.13 0.85
N GLY A 72 -0.52 -8.82 0.89
CA GLY A 72 0.69 -8.18 0.35
C GLY A 72 1.98 -8.72 0.98
N THR A 73 1.97 -9.04 2.26
CA THR A 73 3.16 -9.60 2.95
C THR A 73 3.58 -10.96 2.36
N GLU A 74 2.64 -11.88 2.11
CA GLU A 74 2.95 -13.15 1.45
C GLU A 74 3.40 -12.92 0.01
N ALA A 75 2.76 -12.01 -0.71
CA ALA A 75 3.13 -11.67 -2.09
C ALA A 75 4.56 -11.10 -2.17
N ASN A 76 4.94 -10.18 -1.28
CA ASN A 76 6.29 -9.63 -1.19
C ASN A 76 7.33 -10.71 -0.84
N ASN A 77 7.01 -11.60 0.11
CA ASN A 77 7.89 -12.74 0.43
C ASN A 77 8.06 -13.68 -0.77
N LEU A 78 6.96 -13.98 -1.49
CA LEU A 78 7.00 -14.82 -2.68
C LEU A 78 7.83 -14.18 -3.79
N ALA A 79 7.72 -12.86 -4.01
CA ALA A 79 8.53 -12.13 -4.97
C ALA A 79 10.02 -12.18 -4.62
N LEU A 80 10.38 -11.78 -3.41
CA LEU A 80 11.79 -11.59 -3.02
C LEU A 80 12.55 -12.92 -2.78
N ARG A 81 11.84 -13.98 -2.39
CA ARG A 81 12.44 -15.29 -2.06
C ARG A 81 12.15 -16.36 -3.11
N GLY A 82 11.14 -16.16 -3.94
CA GLY A 82 10.76 -17.11 -4.98
C GLY A 82 11.54 -16.95 -6.28
N VAL A 83 12.02 -15.75 -6.57
CA VAL A 83 12.83 -15.49 -7.76
C VAL A 83 14.27 -15.95 -7.54
N LYS A 84 14.88 -16.52 -8.58
CA LYS A 84 16.30 -16.92 -8.58
C LYS A 84 17.18 -15.68 -8.79
N ALA A 85 17.32 -14.85 -7.76
CA ALA A 85 18.28 -13.77 -7.72
C ALA A 85 19.36 -14.08 -6.67
N ALA A 86 20.61 -13.82 -7.01
CA ALA A 86 21.74 -14.00 -6.09
C ALA A 86 22.03 -12.70 -5.29
N ARG A 87 21.47 -11.58 -5.72
CA ARG A 87 21.56 -10.27 -5.05
C ARG A 87 20.17 -9.62 -5.03
N VAL A 88 19.83 -8.93 -3.93
CA VAL A 88 18.59 -8.16 -3.81
C VAL A 88 18.92 -6.74 -3.41
N LEU A 89 18.40 -5.76 -4.15
CA LEU A 89 18.43 -4.35 -3.82
C LEU A 89 17.02 -3.91 -3.45
N VAL A 90 16.87 -3.22 -2.32
CA VAL A 90 15.54 -2.73 -1.88
C VAL A 90 15.61 -1.23 -1.57
N SER A 91 14.60 -0.49 -1.96
CA SER A 91 14.49 0.93 -1.61
C SER A 91 14.42 1.11 -0.09
N ALA A 92 15.10 2.11 0.45
CA ALA A 92 15.12 2.42 1.87
C ALA A 92 13.75 2.80 2.47
N ILE A 93 12.76 3.08 1.63
CA ILE A 93 11.39 3.46 2.04
C ILE A 93 10.36 2.35 1.82
N GLU A 94 10.82 1.12 1.56
CA GLU A 94 9.93 -0.03 1.42
C GLU A 94 9.17 -0.33 2.71
N HIS A 95 8.03 -1.00 2.54
CA HIS A 95 7.30 -1.54 3.69
C HIS A 95 8.09 -2.67 4.37
N ASP A 96 7.92 -2.86 5.69
CA ASP A 96 8.56 -3.92 6.48
C ASP A 96 8.43 -5.31 5.85
N SER A 97 7.33 -5.59 5.13
CA SER A 97 7.13 -6.88 4.44
C SER A 97 8.09 -7.10 3.27
N VAL A 98 8.71 -6.05 2.75
CA VAL A 98 9.81 -6.09 1.76
C VAL A 98 11.14 -6.10 2.46
N LEU A 99 11.41 -5.12 3.34
CA LEU A 99 12.68 -4.99 4.05
C LEU A 99 13.07 -6.26 4.83
N ARG A 100 12.10 -6.90 5.49
CA ARG A 100 12.32 -8.12 6.27
C ARG A 100 12.24 -9.41 5.44
N ALA A 101 11.62 -9.38 4.26
CA ALA A 101 11.61 -10.50 3.33
C ALA A 101 12.91 -10.60 2.55
N ALA A 102 13.60 -9.48 2.31
CA ALA A 102 14.88 -9.46 1.64
C ALA A 102 15.92 -10.31 2.39
N PRO A 103 16.86 -10.98 1.69
CA PRO A 103 17.97 -11.70 2.31
C PRO A 103 18.78 -10.79 3.24
N ALA A 104 19.48 -11.38 4.22
CA ALA A 104 20.25 -10.62 5.22
C ALA A 104 21.39 -9.79 4.62
N ASP A 105 21.87 -10.17 3.46
CA ASP A 105 22.92 -9.54 2.66
C ASP A 105 22.38 -8.61 1.57
N ASN A 106 21.11 -8.21 1.66
CA ASN A 106 20.52 -7.24 0.71
C ASN A 106 21.24 -5.88 0.80
N ALA A 107 21.18 -5.14 -0.31
CA ALA A 107 21.67 -3.76 -0.36
C ALA A 107 20.49 -2.79 -0.38
N ILE A 108 20.68 -1.64 0.29
CA ILE A 108 19.66 -0.60 0.42
C ILE A 108 19.92 0.50 -0.59
N ILE A 109 18.96 0.75 -1.47
CA ILE A 109 18.97 1.89 -2.39
C ILE A 109 18.54 3.12 -1.59
N PRO A 110 19.38 4.16 -1.50
CA PRO A 110 19.04 5.37 -0.77
C PRO A 110 17.89 6.13 -1.43
N VAL A 111 17.31 7.08 -0.67
CA VAL A 111 16.35 8.05 -1.20
C VAL A 111 16.90 9.47 -1.02
N LEU A 112 16.45 10.36 -1.88
CA LEU A 112 16.75 11.78 -1.80
C LEU A 112 15.95 12.43 -0.65
N PRO A 113 16.33 13.62 -0.15
CA PRO A 113 15.54 14.35 0.84
C PRO A 113 14.08 14.62 0.42
N SER A 114 13.80 14.61 -0.88
CA SER A 114 12.46 14.70 -1.44
C SER A 114 11.61 13.44 -1.19
N GLY A 115 12.20 12.33 -0.73
CA GLY A 115 11.53 11.03 -0.55
C GLY A 115 11.45 10.20 -1.84
N ILE A 116 12.09 10.64 -2.90
CA ILE A 116 12.20 9.90 -4.17
C ILE A 116 13.43 8.98 -4.10
N VAL A 117 13.30 7.76 -4.60
CA VAL A 117 14.43 6.81 -4.71
C VAL A 117 15.55 7.41 -5.55
N ASP A 118 16.80 7.29 -5.08
CA ASP A 118 17.99 7.77 -5.79
C ASP A 118 18.33 6.81 -6.93
N LEU A 119 17.83 7.13 -8.13
CA LEU A 119 18.04 6.32 -9.33
C LEU A 119 19.52 6.32 -9.76
N ALA A 120 20.28 7.37 -9.48
CA ALA A 120 21.71 7.42 -9.82
C ALA A 120 22.51 6.48 -8.92
N ALA A 121 22.19 6.45 -7.62
CA ALA A 121 22.77 5.49 -6.69
C ALA A 121 22.40 4.05 -7.07
N MET A 122 21.12 3.80 -7.45
CA MET A 122 20.65 2.49 -7.91
C MET A 122 21.42 2.01 -9.15
N ASP A 123 21.61 2.87 -10.14
CA ASP A 123 22.37 2.58 -11.37
C ASP A 123 23.83 2.23 -11.06
N ALA A 124 24.50 3.03 -10.22
CA ALA A 124 25.85 2.76 -9.76
C ALA A 124 25.97 1.41 -9.05
N MET A 125 25.03 1.12 -8.12
CA MET A 125 25.00 -0.16 -7.38
C MET A 125 24.80 -1.38 -8.30
N LEU A 126 24.02 -1.24 -9.38
CA LEU A 126 23.81 -2.29 -10.36
C LEU A 126 25.05 -2.49 -11.24
N GLY A 127 25.77 -1.42 -11.55
CA GLY A 127 27.01 -1.48 -12.33
C GLY A 127 28.22 -2.12 -11.61
N GLU A 128 28.12 -2.37 -10.30
CA GLU A 128 29.23 -2.97 -9.53
C GLU A 128 29.49 -4.46 -9.87
N THR A 129 28.51 -5.18 -10.41
CA THR A 129 28.58 -6.63 -10.63
C THR A 129 27.54 -7.11 -11.63
N ASP A 130 27.89 -8.15 -12.39
CA ASP A 130 26.97 -8.87 -13.31
C ASP A 130 26.13 -9.94 -12.59
N THR A 131 26.11 -9.95 -11.27
CA THR A 131 25.35 -10.94 -10.48
C THR A 131 23.84 -10.78 -10.74
N PRO A 132 23.10 -11.89 -11.00
CA PRO A 132 21.65 -11.83 -11.17
C PRO A 132 20.98 -11.13 -9.99
N THR A 133 20.37 -9.99 -10.25
CA THR A 133 19.86 -9.07 -9.23
C THR A 133 18.34 -8.90 -9.36
N LEU A 134 17.66 -8.83 -8.21
CA LEU A 134 16.28 -8.36 -8.08
C LEU A 134 16.29 -7.00 -7.39
N VAL A 135 15.69 -6.01 -8.02
CA VAL A 135 15.45 -4.68 -7.44
C VAL A 135 14.01 -4.61 -6.93
N SER A 136 13.78 -4.02 -5.75
CA SER A 136 12.43 -3.75 -5.24
C SER A 136 12.24 -2.28 -4.96
N VAL A 137 11.25 -1.67 -5.63
CA VAL A 137 10.86 -0.26 -5.46
C VAL A 137 9.33 -0.17 -5.41
N MET A 138 8.77 0.28 -4.28
CA MET A 138 7.32 0.51 -4.15
C MET A 138 6.84 1.62 -5.07
N LEU A 139 5.60 1.55 -5.58
CA LEU A 139 5.06 2.60 -6.44
C LEU A 139 4.67 3.85 -5.66
N ALA A 140 4.13 3.70 -4.46
CA ALA A 140 3.74 4.83 -3.63
C ALA A 140 3.96 4.53 -2.14
N ASN A 141 4.56 5.47 -1.44
CA ASN A 141 4.89 5.28 -0.02
C ASN A 141 3.64 5.33 0.87
N ASN A 142 3.55 4.42 1.82
CA ASN A 142 2.39 4.27 2.71
C ASN A 142 2.28 5.37 3.78
N GLU A 143 3.35 6.11 4.07
CA GLU A 143 3.37 7.20 5.06
C GLU A 143 3.16 8.56 4.39
N THR A 144 4.02 8.90 3.43
CA THR A 144 4.03 10.21 2.76
C THR A 144 3.09 10.29 1.54
N GLY A 145 2.76 9.15 0.95
CA GLY A 145 2.01 9.08 -0.31
C GLY A 145 2.85 9.37 -1.55
N ILE A 146 4.14 9.68 -1.42
CA ILE A 146 5.01 10.04 -2.54
C ILE A 146 5.08 8.90 -3.55
N VAL A 147 4.85 9.23 -4.82
CA VAL A 147 4.90 8.29 -5.96
C VAL A 147 6.33 8.18 -6.45
N GLN A 148 6.81 6.96 -6.64
CA GLN A 148 8.18 6.66 -7.05
C GLN A 148 8.29 6.50 -8.58
N PRO A 149 9.43 6.81 -9.18
CA PRO A 149 9.68 6.75 -10.62
C PRO A 149 9.95 5.30 -11.09
N VAL A 150 9.00 4.39 -10.84
CA VAL A 150 9.15 2.93 -11.05
C VAL A 150 9.50 2.57 -12.48
N ALA A 151 8.88 3.23 -13.48
CA ALA A 151 9.20 2.95 -14.88
C ALA A 151 10.66 3.29 -15.24
N GLN A 152 11.22 4.35 -14.64
CA GLN A 152 12.64 4.70 -14.81
C GLN A 152 13.52 3.68 -14.09
N ALA A 153 13.15 3.27 -12.88
CA ALA A 153 13.85 2.21 -12.15
C ALA A 153 13.84 0.89 -12.93
N ALA A 154 12.71 0.52 -13.56
CA ALA A 154 12.62 -0.66 -14.41
C ALA A 154 13.58 -0.60 -15.60
N ASN A 155 13.62 0.53 -16.30
CA ASN A 155 14.53 0.72 -17.42
C ASN A 155 16.01 0.57 -17.02
N ILE A 156 16.38 1.14 -15.87
CA ILE A 156 17.75 1.01 -15.32
C ILE A 156 18.02 -0.45 -14.94
N ALA A 157 17.13 -1.10 -14.19
CA ALA A 157 17.28 -2.49 -13.79
C ALA A 157 17.48 -3.41 -15.01
N HIS A 158 16.62 -3.27 -16.03
CA HIS A 158 16.68 -4.08 -17.24
C HIS A 158 17.95 -3.81 -18.07
N ALA A 159 18.46 -2.59 -18.09
CA ALA A 159 19.73 -2.27 -18.76
C ALA A 159 20.92 -3.04 -18.16
N HIS A 160 20.85 -3.37 -16.88
CA HIS A 160 21.81 -4.22 -16.17
C HIS A 160 21.41 -5.71 -16.11
N GLY A 161 20.36 -6.14 -16.84
CA GLY A 161 19.87 -7.51 -16.80
C GLY A 161 19.22 -7.92 -15.47
N ALA A 162 18.92 -6.97 -14.59
CA ALA A 162 18.23 -7.18 -13.33
C ALA A 162 16.72 -7.22 -13.51
N LEU A 163 16.01 -7.88 -12.56
CA LEU A 163 14.54 -7.89 -12.49
C LEU A 163 14.05 -6.77 -11.58
N LEU A 164 12.82 -6.28 -11.84
CA LEU A 164 12.15 -5.31 -10.98
C LEU A 164 10.88 -5.87 -10.35
N HIS A 165 10.81 -5.86 -9.01
CA HIS A 165 9.60 -6.01 -8.21
C HIS A 165 9.07 -4.63 -7.80
N CYS A 166 7.74 -4.47 -7.88
CA CYS A 166 7.07 -3.26 -7.44
C CYS A 166 5.93 -3.57 -6.47
N ASP A 167 5.99 -3.04 -5.24
CA ASP A 167 4.86 -3.07 -4.31
C ASP A 167 3.89 -1.93 -4.67
N VAL A 168 2.69 -2.29 -5.21
CA VAL A 168 1.65 -1.31 -5.56
C VAL A 168 0.49 -1.33 -4.57
N VAL A 169 0.66 -1.93 -3.40
CA VAL A 169 -0.38 -2.09 -2.37
C VAL A 169 -1.03 -0.76 -2.00
N GLN A 170 -0.28 0.35 -1.97
CA GLN A 170 -0.85 1.66 -1.68
C GLN A 170 -1.39 2.39 -2.91
N ALA A 171 -0.94 2.04 -4.10
CA ALA A 171 -1.32 2.70 -5.35
C ALA A 171 -2.61 2.12 -5.96
N ALA A 172 -2.75 0.79 -5.95
CA ALA A 172 -3.91 0.11 -6.53
C ALA A 172 -5.24 0.61 -5.93
N GLY A 173 -6.17 0.99 -6.81
CA GLY A 173 -7.48 1.53 -6.45
C GLY A 173 -7.47 2.97 -5.91
N LYS A 174 -6.31 3.66 -5.92
CA LYS A 174 -6.16 5.07 -5.52
C LYS A 174 -5.56 5.92 -6.62
N MET A 175 -4.75 5.33 -7.50
CA MET A 175 -4.25 5.92 -8.74
C MET A 175 -4.24 4.87 -9.84
N ALA A 176 -4.12 5.32 -11.09
CA ALA A 176 -3.97 4.40 -12.22
C ALA A 176 -2.65 3.63 -12.10
N VAL A 177 -2.74 2.32 -12.21
CA VAL A 177 -1.58 1.41 -12.26
C VAL A 177 -1.66 0.65 -13.57
N ASP A 178 -0.66 0.81 -14.42
CA ASP A 178 -0.51 0.05 -15.66
C ASP A 178 0.77 -0.79 -15.58
N TYR A 179 0.59 -2.09 -15.39
CA TYR A 179 1.68 -3.04 -15.24
C TYR A 179 2.68 -3.00 -16.40
N THR A 180 2.16 -2.87 -17.62
CA THR A 180 3.01 -2.81 -18.82
C THR A 180 3.80 -1.50 -18.87
N ALA A 181 3.17 -0.36 -18.56
CA ALA A 181 3.84 0.94 -18.56
C ALA A 181 4.86 1.07 -17.41
N LEU A 182 4.63 0.43 -16.27
CA LEU A 182 5.61 0.38 -15.17
C LEU A 182 6.85 -0.44 -15.53
N GLY A 183 6.74 -1.41 -16.43
CA GLY A 183 7.84 -2.29 -16.81
C GLY A 183 8.29 -3.24 -15.69
N ALA A 184 7.50 -3.43 -14.63
CA ALA A 184 7.84 -4.32 -13.54
C ALA A 184 7.72 -5.80 -13.97
N ASP A 185 8.63 -6.65 -13.46
CA ASP A 185 8.56 -8.11 -13.66
C ASP A 185 7.64 -8.78 -12.67
N LEU A 186 7.53 -8.20 -11.48
CA LEU A 186 6.66 -8.66 -10.38
C LEU A 186 5.94 -7.46 -9.76
N LEU A 187 4.65 -7.66 -9.39
CA LEU A 187 3.86 -6.59 -8.82
C LEU A 187 2.97 -7.14 -7.68
N THR A 188 3.05 -6.52 -6.51
CA THR A 188 2.31 -6.95 -5.31
C THR A 188 1.05 -6.14 -5.08
N LEU A 189 -0.06 -6.84 -4.77
CA LEU A 189 -1.38 -6.29 -4.47
C LEU A 189 -1.92 -6.79 -3.12
N SER A 190 -2.76 -5.97 -2.47
CA SER A 190 -3.51 -6.38 -1.26
C SER A 190 -4.92 -5.78 -1.24
N ALA A 191 -5.93 -6.62 -1.14
CA ALA A 191 -7.34 -6.23 -1.31
C ALA A 191 -7.82 -5.20 -0.28
N HIS A 192 -7.39 -5.31 0.99
CA HIS A 192 -7.89 -4.49 2.08
C HIS A 192 -7.50 -3.01 2.00
N LYS A 193 -6.65 -2.61 1.08
CA LYS A 193 -6.24 -1.21 0.89
C LYS A 193 -7.21 -0.39 0.03
N PHE A 194 -8.17 -1.06 -0.65
CA PHE A 194 -9.15 -0.38 -1.51
C PHE A 194 -10.59 -0.92 -1.35
N GLY A 195 -10.90 -1.46 -0.17
CA GLY A 195 -12.25 -1.86 0.22
C GLY A 195 -12.58 -3.33 -0.04
N GLY A 196 -11.56 -4.16 -0.28
CA GLY A 196 -11.64 -5.60 -0.28
C GLY A 196 -11.36 -6.22 1.10
N PRO A 197 -11.50 -7.55 1.25
CA PRO A 197 -11.28 -8.21 2.52
C PRO A 197 -9.80 -8.28 2.91
N GLN A 198 -9.55 -8.31 4.22
CA GLN A 198 -8.27 -8.70 4.79
C GLN A 198 -8.00 -10.19 4.51
N GLY A 199 -6.75 -10.61 4.57
CA GLY A 199 -6.38 -12.01 4.41
C GLY A 199 -6.36 -12.50 2.95
N ILE A 200 -6.32 -11.59 1.98
CA ILE A 200 -6.15 -11.88 0.55
C ILE A 200 -5.33 -10.80 -0.16
N GLY A 201 -4.43 -11.24 -1.04
CA GLY A 201 -3.64 -10.42 -1.92
C GLY A 201 -3.30 -11.18 -3.21
N ALA A 202 -2.44 -10.60 -4.02
CA ALA A 202 -1.94 -11.25 -5.22
C ALA A 202 -0.51 -10.80 -5.53
N LEU A 203 0.25 -11.70 -6.13
CA LEU A 203 1.47 -11.42 -6.86
C LEU A 203 1.16 -11.52 -8.36
N ILE A 204 1.44 -10.49 -9.11
CA ILE A 204 1.50 -10.53 -10.57
C ILE A 204 2.92 -10.91 -10.95
N VAL A 205 3.06 -11.87 -11.83
CA VAL A 205 4.36 -12.41 -12.29
C VAL A 205 4.39 -12.37 -13.81
N ARG A 206 5.38 -11.71 -14.37
CA ARG A 206 5.59 -11.65 -15.82
C ARG A 206 5.66 -13.07 -16.40
N ASN A 207 4.92 -13.29 -17.48
CA ASN A 207 4.92 -14.59 -18.17
C ASN A 207 6.34 -15.02 -18.53
N GLY A 208 6.67 -16.27 -18.23
CA GLY A 208 7.99 -16.87 -18.45
C GLY A 208 8.99 -16.66 -17.30
N LEU A 209 8.66 -15.86 -16.27
CA LEU A 209 9.48 -15.74 -15.08
C LEU A 209 9.16 -16.89 -14.09
N GLU A 210 10.17 -17.66 -13.73
CA GLU A 210 10.04 -18.73 -12.74
C GLU A 210 10.02 -18.17 -11.33
N VAL A 211 8.99 -18.53 -10.54
CA VAL A 211 8.88 -18.22 -9.14
C VAL A 211 8.72 -19.51 -8.33
N THR A 212 9.67 -19.79 -7.47
CA THR A 212 9.67 -20.95 -6.58
C THR A 212 8.68 -20.77 -5.45
N SER A 213 7.73 -21.70 -5.31
CA SER A 213 6.74 -21.69 -4.23
C SER A 213 7.39 -21.69 -2.85
N GLN A 214 7.03 -20.69 -2.04
CA GLN A 214 7.43 -20.63 -0.63
C GLN A 214 6.47 -21.43 0.27
N MET A 215 5.21 -21.59 -0.15
CA MET A 215 4.21 -22.42 0.52
C MET A 215 3.88 -23.63 -0.36
N ARG A 216 4.55 -24.74 -0.10
CA ARG A 216 4.42 -25.98 -0.89
C ARG A 216 3.13 -26.73 -0.53
N GLY A 217 2.47 -27.36 -1.53
CA GLY A 217 1.22 -28.09 -1.34
C GLY A 217 0.74 -28.83 -2.57
N GLY A 218 -0.56 -28.97 -2.74
CA GLY A 218 -1.23 -29.81 -3.73
C GLY A 218 -1.37 -29.23 -5.15
N GLY A 219 -0.50 -28.29 -5.56
CA GLY A 219 -0.51 -27.73 -6.91
C GLY A 219 -1.51 -26.61 -7.16
N GLN A 220 -2.15 -26.06 -6.10
CA GLN A 220 -2.99 -24.87 -6.20
C GLN A 220 -2.17 -23.70 -6.76
N GLU A 221 -2.86 -22.68 -7.27
CA GLU A 221 -2.20 -21.53 -7.94
C GLU A 221 -1.13 -21.98 -8.95
N ARG A 222 -1.40 -23.00 -9.70
CA ARG A 222 -0.50 -23.59 -10.73
C ARG A 222 0.87 -24.01 -10.17
N GLY A 223 0.90 -24.41 -8.90
CA GLY A 223 2.11 -24.84 -8.20
C GLY A 223 2.90 -23.70 -7.53
N HIS A 224 2.51 -22.45 -7.72
CA HIS A 224 3.22 -21.30 -7.15
C HIS A 224 2.85 -21.04 -5.67
N ARG A 225 1.66 -21.52 -5.23
CA ARG A 225 1.19 -21.35 -3.85
C ARG A 225 0.24 -22.48 -3.46
N GLY A 226 0.64 -23.33 -2.52
CA GLY A 226 -0.15 -24.46 -2.04
C GLY A 226 -1.22 -24.06 -1.03
N GLY A 227 -2.18 -24.95 -0.77
CA GLY A 227 -3.30 -24.79 0.15
C GLY A 227 -4.61 -24.47 -0.57
N THR A 228 -5.72 -24.98 -0.02
CA THR A 228 -7.07 -24.75 -0.56
C THR A 228 -7.35 -23.27 -0.69
N GLU A 229 -7.84 -22.86 -1.83
CA GLU A 229 -8.11 -21.46 -2.17
C GLU A 229 -9.27 -20.89 -1.34
N ASN A 230 -9.10 -19.71 -0.77
CA ASN A 230 -10.15 -18.98 -0.07
C ASN A 230 -11.09 -18.29 -1.07
N ILE A 231 -12.05 -19.04 -1.61
CA ILE A 231 -12.92 -18.59 -2.71
C ILE A 231 -13.71 -17.34 -2.32
N ALA A 232 -14.17 -17.24 -1.07
CA ALA A 232 -14.92 -16.09 -0.60
C ALA A 232 -14.05 -14.82 -0.59
N ALA A 233 -12.83 -14.89 -0.05
CA ALA A 233 -11.91 -13.76 -0.05
C ALA A 233 -11.45 -13.40 -1.47
N ILE A 234 -11.18 -14.39 -2.33
CA ILE A 234 -10.83 -14.19 -3.74
C ILE A 234 -11.96 -13.46 -4.49
N THR A 235 -13.22 -13.87 -4.28
CA THR A 235 -14.40 -13.18 -4.85
C THR A 235 -14.55 -11.76 -4.32
N GLY A 236 -14.31 -11.56 -3.02
CA GLY A 236 -14.32 -10.22 -2.41
C GLY A 236 -13.23 -9.31 -2.98
N PHE A 237 -12.04 -9.84 -3.22
CA PHE A 237 -10.94 -9.11 -3.86
C PHE A 237 -11.33 -8.69 -5.29
N ALA A 238 -11.87 -9.61 -6.10
CA ALA A 238 -12.33 -9.33 -7.45
C ALA A 238 -13.40 -8.22 -7.47
N MET A 239 -14.42 -8.32 -6.61
CA MET A 239 -15.46 -7.31 -6.50
C MET A 239 -14.89 -5.94 -6.12
N ALA A 240 -13.95 -5.89 -5.16
CA ALA A 240 -13.27 -4.67 -4.78
C ALA A 240 -12.45 -4.09 -5.95
N SER A 241 -11.78 -4.94 -6.74
CA SER A 241 -11.00 -4.53 -7.92
C SER A 241 -11.88 -3.88 -8.98
N VAL A 242 -13.03 -4.47 -9.30
CA VAL A 242 -14.00 -3.91 -10.25
C VAL A 242 -14.54 -2.57 -9.76
N LEU A 243 -14.97 -2.49 -8.50
CA LEU A 243 -15.53 -1.26 -7.93
C LEU A 243 -14.48 -0.15 -7.84
N ALA A 244 -13.25 -0.47 -7.47
CA ALA A 244 -12.16 0.49 -7.39
C ALA A 244 -11.77 1.00 -8.79
N GLY A 245 -11.62 0.11 -9.77
CA GLY A 245 -11.30 0.48 -11.15
C GLY A 245 -12.36 1.39 -11.78
N ASN A 246 -13.63 1.04 -11.63
CA ASN A 246 -14.75 1.84 -12.18
C ASN A 246 -14.87 3.23 -11.54
N ALA A 247 -14.60 3.34 -10.24
CA ALA A 247 -14.71 4.60 -9.51
C ALA A 247 -13.45 5.48 -9.64
N LEU A 248 -12.33 4.94 -10.10
CA LEU A 248 -11.00 5.54 -9.97
C LEU A 248 -10.89 6.97 -10.50
N PRO A 249 -11.37 7.32 -11.73
CA PRO A 249 -11.21 8.67 -12.25
C PRO A 249 -11.88 9.74 -11.38
N ALA A 250 -13.12 9.50 -10.96
CA ALA A 250 -13.85 10.41 -10.08
C ALA A 250 -13.25 10.45 -8.68
N LEU A 251 -12.89 9.27 -8.13
CA LEU A 251 -12.31 9.15 -6.80
C LEU A 251 -10.98 9.92 -6.68
N MET A 252 -10.14 9.90 -7.69
CA MET A 252 -8.87 10.64 -7.69
C MET A 252 -9.09 12.15 -7.58
N VAL A 253 -10.07 12.69 -8.29
CA VAL A 253 -10.43 14.12 -8.26
C VAL A 253 -10.97 14.49 -6.88
N ASP A 254 -11.94 13.74 -6.38
CA ASP A 254 -12.59 14.00 -5.10
C ASP A 254 -11.59 13.90 -3.94
N MET A 255 -10.76 12.86 -3.93
CA MET A 255 -9.76 12.69 -2.87
C MET A 255 -8.70 13.77 -2.88
N SER A 256 -8.24 14.21 -4.06
CA SER A 256 -7.30 15.34 -4.16
C SER A 256 -7.90 16.60 -3.60
N ALA A 257 -9.13 16.94 -3.97
CA ALA A 257 -9.81 18.13 -3.47
C ALA A 257 -10.02 18.09 -1.94
N LEU A 258 -10.40 16.93 -1.40
CA LEU A 258 -10.57 16.76 0.06
C LEU A 258 -9.24 16.80 0.81
N ARG A 259 -8.17 16.21 0.27
CA ARG A 259 -6.82 16.28 0.84
C ARG A 259 -6.32 17.73 0.85
N ASP A 260 -6.46 18.43 -0.26
CA ASP A 260 -5.99 19.82 -0.37
C ASP A 260 -6.76 20.73 0.59
N ARG A 261 -8.09 20.56 0.71
CA ARG A 261 -8.91 21.25 1.73
C ARG A 261 -8.44 20.97 3.16
N LEU A 262 -8.09 19.72 3.46
CA LEU A 262 -7.55 19.34 4.77
C LEU A 262 -6.22 20.05 5.03
N GLU A 263 -5.29 20.03 4.09
CA GLU A 263 -3.97 20.65 4.23
C GLU A 263 -4.05 22.16 4.35
N ASP A 264 -4.86 22.82 3.54
CA ASP A 264 -5.07 24.26 3.62
C ASP A 264 -5.73 24.68 4.93
N GLY A 265 -6.68 23.87 5.44
CA GLY A 265 -7.29 24.06 6.74
C GLY A 265 -6.29 23.89 7.89
N VAL A 266 -5.44 22.87 7.83
CA VAL A 266 -4.35 22.68 8.81
C VAL A 266 -3.38 23.86 8.80
N MET A 267 -2.96 24.32 7.61
CA MET A 267 -2.06 25.48 7.47
C MET A 267 -2.69 26.77 7.98
N SER A 268 -3.98 26.98 7.79
CA SER A 268 -4.71 28.14 8.30
C SER A 268 -4.76 28.15 9.83
N ILE A 269 -4.94 26.98 10.46
CA ILE A 269 -5.02 26.84 11.93
C ILE A 269 -3.62 26.82 12.55
N THR A 270 -2.66 26.17 11.91
CA THR A 270 -1.28 25.97 12.37
C THR A 270 -0.28 26.30 11.26
N PRO A 271 0.05 27.59 11.03
CA PRO A 271 0.96 27.99 9.94
C PRO A 271 2.37 27.41 10.03
N HIS A 272 2.76 26.91 11.19
CA HIS A 272 4.05 26.25 11.45
C HIS A 272 4.01 24.73 11.31
N ALA A 273 2.90 24.14 10.88
CA ALA A 273 2.83 22.72 10.53
C ALA A 273 3.75 22.43 9.34
N VAL A 274 4.46 21.29 9.41
CA VAL A 274 5.41 20.87 8.37
C VAL A 274 4.84 19.68 7.63
N PHE A 275 4.65 19.83 6.32
CA PHE A 275 4.15 18.76 5.44
C PHE A 275 5.29 18.04 4.76
N PHE A 276 5.19 16.70 4.66
CA PHE A 276 6.16 15.84 3.99
C PHE A 276 5.65 15.41 2.60
N GLY A 277 6.43 15.71 1.57
CA GLY A 277 6.12 15.35 0.20
C GLY A 277 5.02 16.19 -0.47
N ARG A 278 4.65 17.36 0.08
CA ARG A 278 3.63 18.23 -0.49
C ARG A 278 3.99 18.70 -1.91
N ASP A 279 5.27 18.92 -2.17
CA ASP A 279 5.80 19.40 -3.45
C ASP A 279 6.12 18.27 -4.44
N GLN A 280 5.82 17.02 -4.06
CA GLN A 280 6.06 15.85 -4.88
C GLN A 280 4.75 15.31 -5.48
N GLN A 281 4.87 14.54 -6.57
CA GLN A 281 3.76 13.71 -7.02
C GLN A 281 3.43 12.69 -5.93
N ARG A 282 2.18 12.66 -5.48
CA ARG A 282 1.73 11.77 -4.40
C ARG A 282 0.31 11.27 -4.62
N LEU A 283 -0.03 10.24 -3.88
CA LEU A 283 -1.38 9.70 -3.84
C LEU A 283 -2.41 10.81 -3.55
N PRO A 284 -3.57 10.77 -4.19
CA PRO A 284 -4.60 11.80 -4.01
C PRO A 284 -5.20 11.82 -2.60
N ASN A 285 -5.06 10.73 -1.86
CA ASN A 285 -5.73 10.48 -0.59
C ASN A 285 -4.86 10.65 0.65
N THR A 286 -3.56 10.95 0.52
CA THR A 286 -2.61 10.86 1.64
C THR A 286 -2.00 12.20 1.97
N SER A 287 -2.05 12.58 3.25
CA SER A 287 -1.34 13.71 3.81
C SER A 287 -0.50 13.26 5.02
N CYS A 288 0.77 13.61 5.03
CA CYS A 288 1.69 13.36 6.13
C CYS A 288 2.26 14.70 6.60
N PHE A 289 2.05 15.03 7.87
CA PHE A 289 2.51 16.32 8.41
C PHE A 289 2.78 16.23 9.91
N ALA A 290 3.62 17.14 10.39
CA ALA A 290 3.98 17.26 11.78
C ALA A 290 3.50 18.59 12.38
N LEU A 291 3.07 18.54 13.65
CA LEU A 291 2.93 19.73 14.50
C LEU A 291 4.16 19.79 15.39
N PRO A 292 5.12 20.71 15.11
CA PRO A 292 6.35 20.82 15.90
C PRO A 292 6.06 20.99 17.40
N GLY A 293 6.82 20.27 18.23
CA GLY A 293 6.67 20.31 19.69
C GLY A 293 5.55 19.42 20.26
N VAL A 294 4.79 18.71 19.42
CA VAL A 294 3.74 17.79 19.88
C VAL A 294 3.98 16.39 19.34
N ALA A 295 4.31 15.45 20.21
CA ALA A 295 4.53 14.05 19.79
C ALA A 295 3.30 13.48 19.05
N ALA A 296 3.54 12.73 17.99
CA ALA A 296 2.49 12.10 17.16
C ALA A 296 1.47 11.30 17.98
N VAL A 297 1.94 10.56 19.00
CA VAL A 297 1.06 9.76 19.88
C VAL A 297 0.04 10.65 20.61
N ILE A 298 0.45 11.84 21.05
CA ILE A 298 -0.44 12.80 21.74
C ILE A 298 -1.49 13.34 20.76
N GLN A 299 -1.08 13.65 19.52
CA GLN A 299 -2.00 14.10 18.47
C GLN A 299 -3.04 13.02 18.15
N VAL A 300 -2.59 11.77 17.90
CA VAL A 300 -3.47 10.63 17.61
C VAL A 300 -4.44 10.38 18.77
N MET A 301 -3.98 10.35 20.02
CA MET A 301 -4.85 10.14 21.18
C MET A 301 -5.91 11.25 21.32
N ASN A 302 -5.56 12.52 21.11
CA ASN A 302 -6.54 13.60 21.18
C ASN A 302 -7.56 13.54 20.04
N LEU A 303 -7.15 13.14 18.84
CA LEU A 303 -8.06 12.92 17.71
C LEU A 303 -8.97 11.72 17.97
N ASP A 304 -8.45 10.61 18.49
CA ASP A 304 -9.24 9.42 18.86
C ASP A 304 -10.30 9.75 19.92
N LEU A 305 -9.93 10.51 20.95
CA LEU A 305 -10.88 11.03 21.97
C LEU A 305 -11.97 11.93 21.36
N ALA A 306 -11.68 12.59 20.24
CA ALA A 306 -12.64 13.36 19.46
C ALA A 306 -13.43 12.51 18.44
N GLY A 307 -13.25 11.18 18.43
CA GLY A 307 -13.91 10.26 17.53
C GLY A 307 -13.32 10.23 16.11
N ILE A 308 -12.03 10.58 15.95
CA ILE A 308 -11.36 10.65 14.65
C ILE A 308 -10.18 9.66 14.64
N ALA A 309 -10.22 8.69 13.72
CA ALA A 309 -9.17 7.70 13.56
C ALA A 309 -8.14 8.15 12.51
N VAL A 310 -6.89 8.32 12.92
CA VAL A 310 -5.72 8.61 12.08
C VAL A 310 -4.52 7.77 12.56
N SER A 311 -3.43 7.76 11.80
CA SER A 311 -2.19 7.07 12.23
C SER A 311 -1.08 8.05 12.60
N ALA A 312 -0.21 7.65 13.53
CA ALA A 312 1.14 8.22 13.62
C ALA A 312 1.92 7.89 12.33
N GLY A 313 2.88 8.74 11.93
CA GLY A 313 3.68 8.55 10.72
C GLY A 313 4.26 7.14 10.61
N ALA A 314 4.84 6.64 11.67
CA ALA A 314 5.28 5.23 11.80
C ALA A 314 4.15 4.37 12.38
N ALA A 315 3.11 4.10 11.61
CA ALA A 315 2.11 3.11 11.99
C ALA A 315 2.65 1.70 11.70
N CYS A 316 2.81 0.92 12.78
CA CYS A 316 2.96 -0.52 12.84
C CYS A 316 4.35 -1.11 13.06
N SER A 317 4.67 -1.22 14.33
CA SER A 317 5.20 -2.50 14.82
C SER A 317 4.66 -2.72 16.24
N SER A 318 3.68 -3.63 16.37
CA SER A 318 3.25 -4.22 17.66
C SER A 318 2.95 -3.24 18.81
N GLY A 319 2.17 -2.16 18.56
CA GLY A 319 1.67 -1.30 19.65
C GLY A 319 2.69 -0.33 20.28
N LYS A 320 3.92 -0.26 19.78
CA LYS A 320 4.89 0.76 20.16
C LYS A 320 4.97 1.81 19.04
N VAL A 321 4.86 3.09 19.40
CA VAL A 321 5.11 4.19 18.46
C VAL A 321 6.61 4.17 18.15
N ALA A 322 6.97 3.51 17.05
CA ALA A 322 8.32 3.55 16.51
C ALA A 322 8.51 4.85 15.72
N ARG A 323 9.74 5.31 15.58
CA ARG A 323 10.07 6.44 14.69
C ARG A 323 9.78 6.05 13.24
N SER A 324 9.34 7.02 12.43
CA SER A 324 9.23 6.79 10.99
C SER A 324 10.60 6.54 10.38
N ALA A 325 10.84 5.30 9.93
CA ALA A 325 12.03 4.96 9.17
C ALA A 325 12.08 5.75 7.84
N VAL A 326 10.93 5.96 7.22
CA VAL A 326 10.79 6.71 5.97
C VAL A 326 11.26 8.15 6.15
N LEU A 327 10.72 8.89 7.13
CA LEU A 327 11.11 10.27 7.38
C LEU A 327 12.57 10.40 7.83
N SER A 328 13.06 9.44 8.63
CA SER A 328 14.47 9.40 9.03
C SER A 328 15.39 9.21 7.81
N THR A 329 15.02 8.34 6.88
CA THR A 329 15.78 8.11 5.64
C THR A 329 15.76 9.33 4.70
N MET A 330 14.69 10.13 4.74
CA MET A 330 14.60 11.43 4.05
C MET A 330 15.45 12.54 4.73
N GLY A 331 16.12 12.24 5.84
CA GLY A 331 16.92 13.23 6.58
C GLY A 331 16.09 14.19 7.44
N VAL A 332 14.84 13.86 7.72
CA VAL A 332 13.99 14.68 8.61
C VAL A 332 14.51 14.59 10.04
N ASP A 333 14.59 15.74 10.71
CA ASP A 333 14.97 15.81 12.12
C ASP A 333 14.14 14.88 13.01
N GLU A 334 14.78 14.26 13.99
CA GLU A 334 14.17 13.24 14.86
C GLU A 334 12.93 13.74 15.61
N ALA A 335 12.97 14.95 16.15
CA ALA A 335 11.86 15.52 16.91
C ALA A 335 10.68 15.81 15.97
N LEU A 336 10.95 16.26 14.77
CA LEU A 336 9.95 16.53 13.74
C LEU A 336 9.34 15.23 13.20
N ALA A 337 10.15 14.21 12.92
CA ALA A 337 9.68 12.89 12.51
C ALA A 337 8.81 12.23 13.60
N GLY A 338 9.17 12.43 14.89
CA GLY A 338 8.40 11.97 16.05
C GLY A 338 7.07 12.72 16.29
N ALA A 339 6.88 13.86 15.63
CA ALA A 339 5.66 14.66 15.65
C ALA A 339 4.74 14.40 14.43
N ALA A 340 5.15 13.57 13.48
CA ALA A 340 4.43 13.36 12.23
C ALA A 340 3.22 12.45 12.41
N ILE A 341 2.06 12.89 11.90
CA ILE A 341 0.86 12.06 11.73
C ILE A 341 0.54 11.88 10.25
N ARG A 342 -0.16 10.81 9.95
CA ARG A 342 -0.71 10.55 8.62
C ARG A 342 -2.23 10.56 8.67
N VAL A 343 -2.84 11.36 7.78
CA VAL A 343 -4.27 11.35 7.50
C VAL A 343 -4.44 10.74 6.11
N SER A 344 -5.28 9.73 6.00
CA SER A 344 -5.51 9.06 4.71
C SER A 344 -7.00 8.83 4.47
N LEU A 345 -7.47 9.36 3.34
CA LEU A 345 -8.86 9.39 2.91
C LEU A 345 -9.20 8.14 2.09
N GLY A 346 -10.46 7.92 1.79
CA GLY A 346 -10.87 6.81 0.95
C GLY A 346 -12.30 6.93 0.40
N TRP A 347 -12.77 5.86 -0.20
CA TRP A 347 -13.99 5.80 -0.99
C TRP A 347 -15.28 6.27 -0.27
N ALA A 348 -15.32 6.26 1.05
CA ALA A 348 -16.48 6.71 1.83
C ALA A 348 -16.24 8.07 2.51
N THR A 349 -15.06 8.67 2.39
CA THR A 349 -14.74 9.97 3.02
C THR A 349 -15.52 11.10 2.37
N LYS A 350 -16.07 11.99 3.20
CA LYS A 350 -16.90 13.14 2.79
C LYS A 350 -16.28 14.44 3.27
N ALA A 351 -16.72 15.57 2.69
CA ALA A 351 -16.30 16.90 3.13
C ALA A 351 -16.57 17.17 4.62
N ALA A 352 -17.67 16.63 5.16
CA ALA A 352 -18.01 16.75 6.59
C ALA A 352 -16.96 16.08 7.50
N ASP A 353 -16.31 15.01 7.04
CA ASP A 353 -15.25 14.33 7.79
C ASP A 353 -14.02 15.24 7.94
N ILE A 354 -13.71 16.01 6.87
CA ILE A 354 -12.62 16.98 6.87
C ILE A 354 -12.93 18.13 7.85
N GLU A 355 -14.16 18.65 7.85
CA GLU A 355 -14.57 19.70 8.79
C GLU A 355 -14.50 19.23 10.26
N THR A 356 -14.92 17.98 10.49
CA THR A 356 -14.81 17.35 11.81
C THR A 356 -13.34 17.26 12.24
N PHE A 357 -12.46 16.85 11.34
CA PHE A 357 -11.02 16.79 11.60
C PHE A 357 -10.47 18.19 11.92
N LEU A 358 -10.75 19.21 11.09
CA LEU A 358 -10.23 20.57 11.27
C LEU A 358 -10.72 21.20 12.58
N THR A 359 -11.96 20.93 12.98
CA THR A 359 -12.51 21.38 14.27
C THR A 359 -11.73 20.79 15.45
N ALA A 360 -11.46 19.49 15.44
CA ALA A 360 -10.69 18.82 16.47
C ALA A 360 -9.21 19.27 16.45
N TRP A 361 -8.65 19.47 15.25
CA TRP A 361 -7.29 19.98 15.08
C TRP A 361 -7.10 21.36 15.71
N ALA A 362 -8.04 22.28 15.52
CA ALA A 362 -8.01 23.61 16.12
C ALA A 362 -7.98 23.55 17.66
N MET A 363 -8.71 22.60 18.26
CA MET A 363 -8.68 22.41 19.72
C MET A 363 -7.30 21.89 20.21
N ILE A 364 -6.65 21.04 19.46
CA ILE A 364 -5.30 20.55 19.78
C ILE A 364 -4.30 21.69 19.68
N ALA A 365 -4.31 22.44 18.57
CA ALA A 365 -3.44 23.58 18.33
C ALA A 365 -3.58 24.67 19.40
N GLY A 366 -4.81 25.00 19.80
CA GLY A 366 -5.08 25.97 20.83
C GLY A 366 -4.48 25.62 22.23
N ARG A 367 -4.49 24.31 22.57
CA ARG A 367 -3.87 23.83 23.83
C ARG A 367 -2.34 23.93 23.80
N VAL A 368 -1.73 23.77 22.62
CA VAL A 368 -0.27 23.88 22.45
C VAL A 368 0.18 25.33 22.62
N ASN A 369 -0.51 26.26 21.96
CA ASN A 369 -0.20 27.70 22.05
C ASN A 369 -0.28 28.21 23.48
N LEU A 370 -1.25 27.76 24.27
CA LEU A 370 -1.38 28.11 25.69
C LEU A 370 -0.21 27.59 26.54
N ARG A 371 0.38 26.45 26.23
CA ARG A 371 1.53 25.88 26.95
C ARG A 371 2.87 26.55 26.59
N GLN A 372 2.97 27.17 25.43
CA GLN A 372 4.19 27.87 24.98
C GLN A 372 4.18 29.35 25.45
N ALA A 373 3.03 29.88 25.85
CA ALA A 373 2.87 31.27 26.30
C ALA A 373 2.92 31.43 27.83
N GLY A 374 2.96 30.36 28.62
CA GLY A 374 3.11 30.32 30.06
C GLY A 374 4.38 29.63 30.50
#